data_14e44a94933d77c4b54036393b29aef9
#
_entry.id   14e44a94933d77c4b54036393b29aef9
#
_cell.length_a   1.000
_cell.length_b   1.000
_cell.length_c   1.000
_cell.angle_alpha   90.00
_cell.angle_beta   90.00
_cell.angle_gamma   90.00
#
_symmetry.space_group_name_H-M   'P 1'
#
loop_
_entity.id
_entity.type
_entity.pdbx_description
1 polymer ?
#
loop_
_entity_poly.entity_id
_entity_poly.type
_entity_poly.pdbx_seq_one_letter_code
_entity_poly.pdbx_strand_id
1 'polypeptide(L)'
;MKRFVLIFSLIIGILSSCGTTKLIDDGGNGDQPWLNYRTLDEYIEVISPHFFEGAAARGISTVNGSTTPLLMVDGFEVQSFDSIDLHDVVSVEIITDSRVAGYGVRGANGVALVTTKNSWNANKKYKDRN
;
A
#
# COMPACT_ATOMS: atom_id res chain seq x y z
N MET A 1 -21.34 -47.82 -10.61
CA MET A 1 -20.03 -47.27 -10.16
C MET A 1 -19.45 -46.21 -11.08
N LYS A 2 -20.17 -45.66 -12.07
CA LYS A 2 -19.66 -44.62 -12.98
C LYS A 2 -20.19 -43.21 -12.68
N ARG A 3 -21.00 -43.02 -11.63
CA ARG A 3 -21.63 -41.74 -11.29
C ARG A 3 -20.96 -40.98 -10.13
N PHE A 4 -20.03 -41.62 -9.42
CA PHE A 4 -19.33 -40.98 -8.29
C PHE A 4 -18.00 -40.33 -8.66
N VAL A 5 -17.46 -40.59 -9.85
CA VAL A 5 -16.16 -40.03 -10.29
C VAL A 5 -16.28 -38.60 -10.80
N LEU A 6 -17.47 -38.20 -11.26
CA LEU A 6 -17.68 -36.86 -11.83
C LEU A 6 -17.93 -35.76 -10.79
N ILE A 7 -18.26 -36.13 -9.56
CA ILE A 7 -18.51 -35.13 -8.48
C ILE A 7 -17.21 -34.77 -7.77
N PHE A 8 -16.19 -35.59 -7.83
CA PHE A 8 -14.89 -35.37 -7.17
C PHE A 8 -13.97 -34.43 -7.98
N SER A 9 -14.25 -34.26 -9.27
CA SER A 9 -13.45 -33.38 -10.15
C SER A 9 -13.85 -31.90 -10.05
N LEU A 10 -14.98 -31.54 -9.40
CA LEU A 10 -15.48 -30.18 -9.34
C LEU A 10 -15.04 -29.41 -8.09
N ILE A 11 -14.35 -30.06 -7.14
CA ILE A 11 -13.98 -29.47 -5.84
C ILE A 11 -12.52 -28.97 -5.80
N ILE A 12 -11.70 -29.27 -6.81
CA ILE A 12 -10.26 -28.88 -6.83
C ILE A 12 -10.01 -27.50 -7.43
N GLY A 13 -11.05 -26.75 -7.81
CA GLY A 13 -10.92 -25.47 -8.52
C GLY A 13 -10.91 -24.18 -7.66
N ILE A 14 -10.99 -24.25 -6.32
CA ILE A 14 -11.21 -23.02 -5.52
C ILE A 14 -10.13 -22.87 -4.42
N LEU A 15 -8.88 -23.08 -4.73
CA LEU A 15 -7.77 -22.76 -3.83
C LEU A 15 -6.62 -22.15 -4.63
N SER A 16 -6.87 -20.97 -5.18
CA SER A 16 -5.76 -20.11 -5.62
C SER A 16 -6.25 -18.68 -5.79
N SER A 17 -6.41 -18.00 -4.68
CA SER A 17 -6.43 -16.54 -4.69
C SER A 17 -5.89 -16.01 -3.37
N CYS A 18 -4.61 -16.24 -3.13
CA CYS A 18 -3.84 -15.36 -2.30
C CYS A 18 -3.42 -14.20 -3.22
N GLY A 19 -4.35 -13.29 -3.47
CA GLY A 19 -4.11 -12.08 -4.25
C GLY A 19 -3.35 -11.10 -3.38
N THR A 20 -2.04 -11.04 -3.54
CA THR A 20 -1.26 -9.86 -3.19
C THR A 20 -1.78 -8.73 -4.06
N THR A 21 -2.58 -7.85 -3.50
CA THR A 21 -3.05 -6.65 -4.20
C THR A 21 -1.90 -5.67 -4.31
N LYS A 22 -1.01 -5.91 -5.26
CA LYS A 22 -0.06 -4.93 -5.72
C LYS A 22 -0.81 -4.06 -6.72
N LEU A 23 -1.42 -2.98 -6.25
CA LEU A 23 -1.93 -1.92 -7.11
C LEU A 23 -0.72 -1.14 -7.64
N ILE A 24 0.00 -1.74 -8.59
CA ILE A 24 0.96 -1.02 -9.41
C ILE A 24 0.18 -0.58 -10.62
N ASP A 25 -0.19 0.70 -10.65
CA ASP A 25 -0.58 1.33 -11.89
C ASP A 25 0.68 1.61 -12.71
N ASP A 26 0.72 1.04 -13.91
CA ASP A 26 1.75 1.26 -14.93
C ASP A 26 1.43 2.61 -15.61
N GLY A 27 1.78 3.71 -14.91
CA GLY A 27 2.08 5.04 -15.43
C GLY A 27 1.31 5.61 -16.62
N GLY A 28 -0.01 5.41 -16.71
CA GLY A 28 -0.77 6.05 -17.76
C GLY A 28 -2.26 5.76 -17.70
N ASN A 29 -3.05 6.72 -17.28
CA ASN A 29 -4.53 6.71 -17.32
C ASN A 29 -5.24 5.49 -16.68
N GLY A 30 -4.59 4.80 -15.75
CA GLY A 30 -5.22 3.82 -14.90
C GLY A 30 -6.15 4.47 -13.87
N ASP A 31 -7.12 3.72 -13.40
CA ASP A 31 -8.01 4.14 -12.32
C ASP A 31 -7.19 4.68 -11.15
N GLN A 32 -7.38 5.95 -10.83
CA GLN A 32 -6.80 6.58 -9.65
C GLN A 32 -7.87 6.57 -8.55
N PRO A 33 -7.99 5.47 -7.80
CA PRO A 33 -9.10 5.27 -6.88
C PRO A 33 -9.14 6.31 -5.75
N TRP A 34 -7.99 6.87 -5.40
CA TRP A 34 -7.90 7.93 -4.39
C TRP A 34 -8.61 9.22 -4.77
N LEU A 35 -8.84 9.51 -6.06
CA LEU A 35 -9.57 10.70 -6.50
C LEU A 35 -11.06 10.70 -6.10
N ASN A 36 -11.59 9.57 -5.68
CA ASN A 36 -12.97 9.47 -5.17
C ASN A 36 -13.10 9.87 -3.69
N TYR A 37 -11.97 10.18 -3.04
CA TYR A 37 -11.90 10.53 -1.63
C TYR A 37 -11.54 12.01 -1.47
N ARG A 38 -11.80 12.56 -0.30
CA ARG A 38 -11.50 13.96 0.02
C ARG A 38 -10.02 14.16 0.34
N THR A 39 -9.44 13.18 1.02
CA THR A 39 -8.05 13.21 1.47
C THR A 39 -7.39 11.85 1.20
N LEU A 40 -6.07 11.85 1.16
CA LEU A 40 -5.31 10.63 0.99
C LEU A 40 -5.44 9.72 2.22
N ASP A 41 -5.56 10.31 3.40
CA ASP A 41 -5.75 9.56 4.66
C ASP A 41 -7.06 8.77 4.63
N GLU A 42 -8.15 9.39 4.15
CA GLU A 42 -9.44 8.70 3.99
C GLU A 42 -9.33 7.50 3.04
N TYR A 43 -8.63 7.66 1.93
CA TYR A 43 -8.39 6.55 1.01
C TYR A 43 -7.56 5.43 1.67
N ILE A 44 -6.48 5.78 2.37
CA ILE A 44 -5.62 4.81 3.05
C ILE A 44 -6.40 4.03 4.12
N GLU A 45 -7.26 4.70 4.88
CA GLU A 45 -8.09 4.04 5.90
C GLU A 45 -9.06 3.02 5.29
N VAL A 46 -9.56 3.26 4.09
CA VAL A 46 -10.43 2.32 3.38
C VAL A 46 -9.67 1.09 2.88
N ILE A 47 -8.48 1.28 2.30
CA ILE A 47 -7.67 0.15 1.77
C ILE A 47 -6.90 -0.61 2.85
N SER A 48 -6.61 0.03 3.95
CA SER A 48 -5.89 -0.55 5.09
C SER A 48 -6.51 -0.03 6.41
N PRO A 49 -7.63 -0.60 6.84
CA PRO A 49 -8.28 -0.22 8.09
C PRO A 49 -7.32 -0.27 9.26
N HIS A 50 -7.41 0.71 10.16
CA HIS A 50 -6.56 0.85 11.34
C HIS A 50 -5.07 1.11 11.05
N PHE A 51 -4.71 1.50 9.81
CA PHE A 51 -3.32 1.78 9.45
C PHE A 51 -2.73 2.89 10.33
N PHE A 52 -3.45 4.00 10.50
CA PHE A 52 -2.99 5.15 11.29
C PHE A 52 -2.98 4.89 12.81
N GLU A 53 -3.71 3.89 13.28
CA GLU A 53 -3.64 3.46 14.67
C GLU A 53 -2.33 2.70 14.98
N GLY A 54 -1.65 2.21 13.95
CA GLY A 54 -0.33 1.59 14.02
C GLY A 54 -0.27 0.40 14.98
N ALA A 55 0.73 0.41 15.85
CA ALA A 55 0.95 -0.66 16.82
C ALA A 55 -0.14 -0.72 17.90
N ALA A 56 -0.81 0.39 18.18
CA ALA A 56 -1.87 0.44 19.21
C ALA A 56 -3.05 -0.45 18.82
N ALA A 57 -3.46 -0.44 17.55
CA ALA A 57 -4.54 -1.30 17.04
C ALA A 57 -4.22 -2.79 17.18
N ARG A 58 -2.92 -3.16 17.11
CA ARG A 58 -2.44 -4.54 17.27
C ARG A 58 -2.18 -4.95 18.70
N GLY A 59 -2.49 -4.08 19.68
CA GLY A 59 -2.25 -4.34 21.10
C GLY A 59 -0.77 -4.34 21.49
N ILE A 60 0.12 -3.83 20.65
CA ILE A 60 1.56 -3.76 20.91
C ILE A 60 1.87 -2.40 21.52
N SER A 61 2.20 -2.38 22.80
CA SER A 61 2.75 -1.19 23.47
C SER A 61 4.26 -1.22 23.33
N THR A 62 4.83 -0.29 22.55
CA THR A 62 6.28 -0.15 22.45
C THR A 62 6.79 0.82 23.52
N VAL A 63 7.72 0.37 24.32
CA VAL A 63 8.24 1.12 25.49
C VAL A 63 9.01 2.39 25.08
N ASN A 64 9.54 2.46 23.84
CA ASN A 64 10.37 3.56 23.35
C ASN A 64 10.13 3.93 21.88
N GLY A 65 9.01 3.55 21.28
CA GLY A 65 8.73 3.79 19.87
C GLY A 65 7.48 4.59 19.61
N SER A 66 7.46 5.33 18.53
CA SER A 66 6.23 5.88 17.97
C SER A 66 5.25 4.74 17.70
N THR A 67 4.01 4.91 18.07
CA THR A 67 2.91 3.99 17.74
C THR A 67 2.35 4.29 16.36
N THR A 68 2.71 5.44 15.78
CA THR A 68 2.25 5.90 14.47
C THR A 68 3.04 5.24 13.34
N PRO A 69 2.41 4.98 12.19
CA PRO A 69 3.10 4.49 11.00
C PRO A 69 4.04 5.54 10.41
N LEU A 70 4.96 5.11 9.56
CA LEU A 70 5.86 5.98 8.82
C LEU A 70 5.18 6.44 7.54
N LEU A 71 5.04 7.75 7.36
CA LEU A 71 4.47 8.34 6.17
C LEU A 71 5.60 8.90 5.29
N MET A 72 5.63 8.52 4.01
CA MET A 72 6.66 8.95 3.08
C MET A 72 6.06 9.44 1.77
N VAL A 73 6.57 10.58 1.29
CA VAL A 73 6.23 11.15 -0.02
C VAL A 73 7.53 11.33 -0.80
N ASP A 74 7.61 10.70 -1.97
CA ASP A 74 8.77 10.75 -2.87
C ASP A 74 10.10 10.38 -2.19
N GLY A 75 10.05 9.49 -1.18
CA GLY A 75 11.19 9.05 -0.40
C GLY A 75 11.54 9.93 0.81
N PHE A 76 10.78 10.98 1.06
CA PHE A 76 10.94 11.85 2.24
C PHE A 76 9.84 11.56 3.27
N GLU A 77 10.23 11.54 4.54
CA GLU A 77 9.28 11.39 5.62
C GLU A 77 8.46 12.66 5.82
N VAL A 78 7.16 12.49 6.01
CA VAL A 78 6.21 13.56 6.29
C VAL A 78 5.41 13.25 7.56
N GLN A 79 4.81 14.28 8.15
CA GLN A 79 3.99 14.13 9.37
C GLN A 79 2.51 13.83 9.04
N SER A 80 2.04 14.32 7.89
CA SER A 80 0.68 14.07 7.39
C SER A 80 0.66 14.19 5.86
N PHE A 81 -0.42 13.71 5.24
CA PHE A 81 -0.65 13.86 3.82
C PHE A 81 -1.58 15.04 3.47
N ASP A 82 -1.94 15.88 4.45
CA ASP A 82 -2.90 16.99 4.25
C ASP A 82 -2.50 17.99 3.16
N SER A 83 -1.20 18.15 2.92
CA SER A 83 -0.66 19.05 1.91
C SER A 83 -0.53 18.44 0.52
N ILE A 84 -0.89 17.16 0.36
CA ILE A 84 -0.73 16.46 -0.91
C ILE A 84 -1.98 16.62 -1.75
N ASP A 85 -1.80 17.12 -2.97
CA ASP A 85 -2.88 17.14 -3.96
C ASP A 85 -3.07 15.73 -4.52
N LEU A 86 -4.28 15.19 -4.36
CA LEU A 86 -4.64 13.87 -4.87
C LEU A 86 -4.43 13.73 -6.38
N HIS A 87 -4.57 14.83 -7.12
CA HIS A 87 -4.32 14.86 -8.56
C HIS A 87 -2.84 14.70 -8.92
N ASP A 88 -1.94 15.01 -8.01
CA ASP A 88 -0.50 14.82 -8.22
C ASP A 88 0.01 13.44 -7.81
N VAL A 89 -0.82 12.65 -7.15
CA VAL A 89 -0.48 11.30 -6.74
C VAL A 89 -0.49 10.35 -7.95
N VAL A 90 0.57 9.57 -8.10
CA VAL A 90 0.70 8.50 -9.11
C VAL A 90 0.51 7.13 -8.50
N SER A 91 1.02 6.92 -7.30
CA SER A 91 0.85 5.64 -6.61
C SER A 91 0.83 5.80 -5.10
N VAL A 92 0.07 4.92 -4.46
CA VAL A 92 0.01 4.75 -3.01
C VAL A 92 0.30 3.29 -2.70
N GLU A 93 1.32 3.02 -1.90
CA GLU A 93 1.67 1.68 -1.46
C GLU A 93 1.68 1.62 0.06
N ILE A 94 0.96 0.65 0.62
CA ILE A 94 0.95 0.38 2.07
C ILE A 94 1.76 -0.88 2.33
N ILE A 95 2.77 -0.77 3.17
CA ILE A 95 3.67 -1.86 3.53
C ILE A 95 3.46 -2.17 5.02
N THR A 96 2.96 -3.36 5.29
CA THR A 96 2.74 -3.89 6.66
C THR A 96 3.39 -5.26 6.86
N ASP A 97 4.04 -5.77 5.83
CA ASP A 97 4.73 -7.06 5.80
C ASP A 97 6.22 -6.94 6.15
N SER A 98 6.99 -8.02 5.94
CA SER A 98 8.43 -8.07 6.24
C SER A 98 9.27 -7.00 5.53
N ARG A 99 8.78 -6.37 4.47
CA ARG A 99 9.49 -5.28 3.76
C ARG A 99 9.68 -4.03 4.63
N VAL A 100 8.87 -3.87 5.70
CA VAL A 100 9.05 -2.77 6.67
C VAL A 100 10.43 -2.78 7.35
N ALA A 101 11.10 -3.95 7.37
CA ALA A 101 12.44 -4.07 7.95
C ALA A 101 13.48 -3.15 7.26
N GLY A 102 13.27 -2.83 5.98
CA GLY A 102 14.10 -1.88 5.24
C GLY A 102 14.03 -0.45 5.76
N TYR A 103 12.98 -0.10 6.50
CA TYR A 103 12.76 1.21 7.11
C TYR A 103 13.17 1.27 8.58
N GLY A 104 13.77 0.17 9.08
CA GLY A 104 14.24 0.05 10.46
C GLY A 104 13.12 0.16 11.49
N VAL A 105 13.44 0.64 12.67
CA VAL A 105 12.50 0.76 13.80
C VAL A 105 11.31 1.65 13.46
N ARG A 106 11.51 2.67 12.62
CA ARG A 106 10.45 3.62 12.23
C ARG A 106 9.36 2.97 11.38
N GLY A 107 9.72 1.97 10.56
CA GLY A 107 8.77 1.20 9.75
C GLY A 107 7.98 0.15 10.52
N ALA A 108 8.30 -0.12 11.79
CA ALA A 108 7.73 -1.23 12.55
C ALA A 108 6.19 -1.21 12.66
N ASN A 109 5.58 -0.04 12.57
CA ASN A 109 4.14 0.16 12.64
C ASN A 109 3.45 0.16 11.26
N GLY A 110 4.21 -0.04 10.20
CA GLY A 110 3.78 0.07 8.81
C GLY A 110 4.33 1.32 8.14
N VAL A 111 4.38 1.30 6.83
CA VAL A 111 4.88 2.39 6.00
C VAL A 111 3.86 2.68 4.90
N ALA A 112 3.49 3.94 4.75
CA ALA A 112 2.74 4.42 3.59
C ALA A 112 3.69 5.16 2.65
N LEU A 113 3.82 4.68 1.43
CA LEU A 113 4.63 5.29 0.39
C LEU A 113 3.73 5.95 -0.64
N VAL A 114 3.90 7.23 -0.81
CA VAL A 114 3.22 8.03 -1.84
C VAL A 114 4.23 8.51 -2.86
N THR A 115 3.95 8.25 -4.13
CA THR A 115 4.78 8.76 -5.25
C THR A 115 3.98 9.79 -6.01
N THR A 116 4.57 10.96 -6.20
CA THR A 116 3.96 12.03 -6.98
C THR A 116 4.41 12.02 -8.45
N LYS A 117 3.68 12.75 -9.29
CA LYS A 117 4.02 12.94 -10.71
C LYS A 117 5.42 13.51 -10.92
N ASN A 118 5.87 14.40 -10.01
CA ASN A 118 7.20 15.01 -10.10
C ASN A 118 8.30 13.95 -9.95
N SER A 119 8.22 13.12 -8.93
CA SER A 119 9.17 12.03 -8.68
C SER A 119 9.11 10.98 -9.78
N TRP A 120 7.91 10.60 -10.19
CA TRP A 120 7.70 9.63 -11.27
C TRP A 120 8.36 10.06 -12.57
N ASN A 121 8.13 11.30 -13.01
CA ASN A 121 8.71 11.86 -14.23
C ASN A 121 10.23 12.00 -14.15
N ALA A 122 10.77 12.36 -12.99
CA ALA A 122 12.21 12.43 -12.75
C ALA A 122 12.87 11.05 -12.91
N ASN A 123 12.28 10.02 -12.30
CA ASN A 123 12.76 8.65 -12.38
C ASN A 123 12.66 8.07 -13.81
N LYS A 124 11.56 8.35 -14.52
CA LYS A 124 11.41 7.97 -15.93
C LYS A 124 12.50 8.58 -16.80
N LYS A 125 12.74 9.89 -16.67
CA LYS A 125 13.78 10.60 -17.41
C LYS A 125 15.20 10.07 -17.11
N TYR A 126 15.44 9.61 -15.89
CA TYR A 126 16.72 8.98 -15.52
C TYR A 126 16.89 7.63 -16.21
N LYS A 127 15.83 6.79 -16.20
CA LYS A 127 15.84 5.46 -16.82
C LYS A 127 16.03 5.51 -18.34
N ASP A 128 15.43 6.50 -19.01
CA ASP A 128 15.51 6.65 -20.47
C ASP A 128 16.89 7.15 -20.95
N ARG A 129 17.78 7.59 -20.04
CA ARG A 129 19.14 8.09 -20.37
C ARG A 129 20.25 7.06 -20.18
N ASN A 130 19.96 5.92 -19.57
CA ASN A 130 20.88 4.82 -19.33
C ASN A 130 20.49 3.57 -20.09
#